data_5e3e500f00d414be16a82c13764f5443
#
_entry.id   5e3e500f00d414be16a82c13764f5443
#
_cell.length_a   1.000
_cell.length_b   1.000
_cell.length_c   1.000
_cell.angle_alpha   90.00
_cell.angle_beta   90.00
_cell.angle_gamma   90.00
#
_symmetry.space_group_name_H-M   'P 1'
#
loop_
_entity.id
_entity.type
_entity.pdbx_description
1 polymer ?
#
loop_
_entity_poly.entity_id
_entity_poly.type
_entity_poly.pdbx_seq_one_letter_code
_entity_poly.pdbx_strand_id
1 'polypeptide(L)'
;MSQKSYSDIIRKWSRLLHRDLSFFFAGILMIYAISGFMLNHKKDFNSDYLIRQKQIRFTEPIPANPQEINREFAERLLKTIGEENRYLKHYSPEPGCIKIFIKGGSSLVIHTESGEGIYESIKKRPVISWFNRLHYNPSRWWTVFSDIFILSLLIITFTGLIMIKGPKGF
;
A
#
# COMPACT_ATOMS: atom_id res chain seq x y z
N MET A 1 38.11 45.55 9.60
CA MET A 1 37.11 44.50 9.81
C MET A 1 36.06 44.65 8.73
N SER A 2 36.02 43.76 7.74
CA SER A 2 35.00 43.81 6.65
C SER A 2 33.62 43.53 7.26
N GLN A 3 32.70 44.51 7.14
CA GLN A 3 31.29 44.31 7.47
C GLN A 3 30.75 43.16 6.57
N LYS A 4 30.39 42.04 7.19
CA LYS A 4 29.72 40.97 6.45
C LYS A 4 28.39 41.52 5.92
N SER A 5 28.21 41.48 4.60
CA SER A 5 26.98 41.88 3.94
C SER A 5 25.80 41.05 4.52
N TYR A 6 24.63 41.67 4.66
CA TYR A 6 23.38 40.98 5.07
C TYR A 6 23.14 39.73 4.20
N SER A 7 23.45 39.81 2.92
CA SER A 7 23.33 38.67 2.02
C SER A 7 24.24 37.48 2.39
N ASP A 8 25.43 37.72 2.92
CA ASP A 8 26.34 36.65 3.35
C ASP A 8 25.85 35.97 4.63
N ILE A 9 25.23 36.72 5.51
CA ILE A 9 24.63 36.21 6.74
C ILE A 9 23.42 35.31 6.37
N ILE A 10 22.52 35.80 5.52
CA ILE A 10 21.34 35.05 5.06
C ILE A 10 21.77 33.75 4.40
N ARG A 11 22.73 33.78 3.47
CA ARG A 11 23.26 32.60 2.79
C ARG A 11 23.91 31.60 3.74
N LYS A 12 24.60 32.07 4.77
CA LYS A 12 25.19 31.20 5.81
C LYS A 12 24.09 30.45 6.56
N TRP A 13 23.08 31.14 7.01
CA TRP A 13 21.94 30.52 7.72
C TRP A 13 21.14 29.59 6.80
N SER A 14 20.91 29.98 5.55
CA SER A 14 20.24 29.12 4.57
C SER A 14 20.99 27.81 4.35
N ARG A 15 22.34 27.85 4.26
CA ARG A 15 23.13 26.60 4.14
C ARG A 15 23.01 25.70 5.38
N LEU A 16 23.03 26.26 6.56
CA LEU A 16 22.88 25.49 7.78
C LEU A 16 21.50 24.85 7.86
N LEU A 17 20.44 25.64 7.70
CA LEU A 17 19.06 25.14 7.74
C LEU A 17 18.80 24.09 6.65
N HIS A 18 19.21 24.36 5.43
CA HIS A 18 19.04 23.44 4.32
C HIS A 18 19.71 22.09 4.62
N ARG A 19 20.97 22.11 5.05
CA ARG A 19 21.72 20.90 5.40
C ARG A 19 21.05 20.14 6.54
N ASP A 20 20.79 20.81 7.65
CA ASP A 20 20.36 20.14 8.87
C ASP A 20 18.93 19.57 8.73
N LEU A 21 18.00 20.32 8.13
CA LEU A 21 16.66 19.85 7.85
C LEU A 21 16.66 18.73 6.78
N SER A 22 17.48 18.86 5.73
CA SER A 22 17.58 17.81 4.71
C SER A 22 18.11 16.50 5.29
N PHE A 23 19.10 16.54 6.16
CA PHE A 23 19.61 15.35 6.83
C PHE A 23 18.56 14.74 7.77
N PHE A 24 17.91 15.56 8.58
CA PHE A 24 16.88 15.10 9.52
C PHE A 24 15.72 14.41 8.84
N PHE A 25 15.25 14.96 7.72
CA PHE A 25 14.08 14.45 7.01
C PHE A 25 14.39 13.53 5.82
N ALA A 26 15.67 13.24 5.54
CA ALA A 26 16.06 12.43 4.37
C ALA A 26 15.36 11.07 4.31
N GLY A 27 15.27 10.37 5.45
CA GLY A 27 14.62 9.05 5.51
C GLY A 27 13.13 9.11 5.19
N ILE A 28 12.41 10.07 5.77
CA ILE A 28 10.98 10.21 5.51
C ILE A 28 10.71 10.69 4.09
N LEU A 29 11.58 11.55 3.55
CA LEU A 29 11.48 11.99 2.15
C LEU A 29 11.59 10.81 1.18
N MET A 30 12.52 9.87 1.41
CA MET A 30 12.65 8.66 0.60
C MET A 30 11.39 7.77 0.71
N ILE A 31 10.83 7.59 1.91
CA ILE A 31 9.61 6.83 2.11
C ILE A 31 8.45 7.46 1.32
N TYR A 32 8.27 8.77 1.41
CA TYR A 32 7.23 9.49 0.69
C TYR A 32 7.44 9.49 -0.83
N ALA A 33 8.69 9.57 -1.30
CA ALA A 33 9.00 9.47 -2.73
C ALA A 33 8.65 8.08 -3.29
N ILE A 34 9.04 7.00 -2.60
CA ILE A 34 8.73 5.63 -3.00
C ILE A 34 7.21 5.38 -2.97
N SER A 35 6.55 5.75 -1.86
CA SER A 35 5.10 5.55 -1.75
C SER A 35 4.33 6.40 -2.76
N GLY A 36 4.74 7.65 -2.99
CA GLY A 36 4.14 8.52 -4.00
C GLY A 36 4.24 7.94 -5.41
N PHE A 37 5.41 7.41 -5.79
CA PHE A 37 5.58 6.70 -7.06
C PHE A 37 4.61 5.51 -7.17
N MET A 38 4.55 4.66 -6.13
CA MET A 38 3.65 3.50 -6.11
C MET A 38 2.17 3.90 -6.19
N LEU A 39 1.78 4.99 -5.53
CA LEU A 39 0.41 5.50 -5.56
C LEU A 39 0.03 6.11 -6.91
N ASN A 40 0.95 6.81 -7.56
CA ASN A 40 0.74 7.35 -8.91
C ASN A 40 0.47 6.24 -9.95
N HIS A 41 1.10 5.07 -9.78
CA HIS A 41 0.94 3.90 -10.65
C HIS A 41 -0.11 2.90 -10.15
N LYS A 42 -1.02 3.32 -9.28
CA LYS A 42 -2.06 2.46 -8.69
C LYS A 42 -2.98 1.82 -9.74
N LYS A 43 -3.14 2.45 -10.91
CA LYS A 43 -3.94 1.90 -12.02
C LYS A 43 -3.21 0.79 -12.78
N ASP A 44 -1.88 0.81 -12.79
CA ASP A 44 -1.07 -0.15 -13.54
C ASP A 44 -0.86 -1.44 -12.73
N PHE A 45 -0.81 -1.32 -11.42
CA PHE A 45 -0.68 -2.46 -10.51
C PHE A 45 -1.23 -2.12 -9.11
N ASN A 46 -1.70 -3.14 -8.39
CA ASN A 46 -2.13 -2.95 -7.01
C ASN A 46 -0.92 -2.77 -6.08
N SER A 47 -0.73 -1.56 -5.57
CA SER A 47 0.41 -1.22 -4.72
C SER A 47 0.36 -1.89 -3.33
N ASP A 48 -0.84 -2.16 -2.80
CA ASP A 48 -1.01 -2.69 -1.44
C ASP A 48 -1.09 -4.21 -1.39
N TYR A 49 -1.62 -4.83 -2.46
CA TYR A 49 -1.89 -6.27 -2.51
C TYR A 49 -1.30 -6.91 -3.76
N LEU A 50 -0.81 -8.14 -3.59
CA LEU A 50 -0.51 -9.05 -4.67
C LEU A 50 -1.74 -9.93 -4.90
N ILE A 51 -2.42 -9.72 -6.02
CA ILE A 51 -3.59 -10.50 -6.41
C ILE A 51 -3.16 -11.53 -7.45
N ARG A 52 -3.45 -12.80 -7.20
CA ARG A 52 -3.20 -13.90 -8.14
C ARG A 52 -4.47 -14.72 -8.29
N GLN A 53 -4.85 -15.00 -9.51
CA GLN A 53 -5.96 -15.88 -9.83
C GLN A 53 -5.42 -17.21 -10.35
N LYS A 54 -6.00 -18.32 -9.88
CA LYS A 54 -5.69 -19.68 -10.31
C LYS A 54 -7.00 -20.40 -10.61
N GLN A 55 -7.12 -20.95 -11.80
CA GLN A 55 -8.21 -21.85 -12.14
C GLN A 55 -7.94 -23.24 -11.53
N ILE A 56 -8.97 -23.84 -10.95
CA ILE A 56 -8.92 -25.12 -10.27
C ILE A 56 -10.14 -25.91 -10.72
N ARG A 57 -9.98 -27.18 -10.94
CA ARG A 57 -11.09 -28.09 -11.24
C ARG A 57 -11.23 -29.09 -10.10
N PHE A 58 -12.41 -29.12 -9.52
CA PHE A 58 -12.77 -30.06 -8.48
C PHE A 58 -13.34 -31.32 -9.11
N THR A 59 -12.85 -32.47 -8.67
CA THR A 59 -13.35 -33.79 -9.11
C THR A 59 -14.45 -34.32 -8.21
N GLU A 60 -14.57 -33.76 -7.01
CA GLU A 60 -15.62 -34.08 -6.05
C GLU A 60 -16.94 -33.45 -6.51
N PRO A 61 -18.06 -34.20 -6.52
CA PRO A 61 -19.38 -33.63 -6.89
C PRO A 61 -19.79 -32.56 -5.87
N ILE A 62 -20.11 -31.39 -6.39
CA ILE A 62 -20.52 -30.24 -5.56
C ILE A 62 -22.05 -30.21 -5.51
N PRO A 63 -22.67 -30.16 -4.32
CA PRO A 63 -24.11 -30.06 -4.22
C PRO A 63 -24.66 -28.86 -4.95
N ALA A 64 -25.70 -29.07 -5.77
CA ALA A 64 -26.36 -28.00 -6.49
C ALA A 64 -27.18 -27.08 -5.54
N ASN A 65 -27.63 -27.63 -4.42
CA ASN A 65 -28.39 -26.88 -3.42
C ASN A 65 -27.42 -26.21 -2.41
N PRO A 66 -27.41 -24.88 -2.34
CA PRO A 66 -26.53 -24.15 -1.41
C PRO A 66 -26.73 -24.51 0.08
N GLN A 67 -27.92 -24.98 0.45
CA GLN A 67 -28.24 -25.36 1.85
C GLN A 67 -27.55 -26.65 2.30
N GLU A 68 -27.10 -27.49 1.36
CA GLU A 68 -26.35 -28.71 1.64
C GLU A 68 -24.84 -28.45 1.86
N ILE A 69 -24.39 -27.25 1.54
CA ILE A 69 -23.01 -26.86 1.69
C ILE A 69 -22.82 -26.33 3.12
N ASN A 70 -22.30 -27.22 3.94
CA ASN A 70 -21.93 -26.88 5.30
C ASN A 70 -20.48 -26.40 5.38
N ARG A 71 -20.08 -25.95 6.57
CA ARG A 71 -18.72 -25.48 6.83
C ARG A 71 -17.66 -26.56 6.54
N GLU A 72 -17.93 -27.81 6.91
CA GLU A 72 -16.99 -28.93 6.73
C GLU A 72 -16.73 -29.20 5.24
N PHE A 73 -17.78 -29.12 4.42
CA PHE A 73 -17.64 -29.26 2.97
C PHE A 73 -16.81 -28.12 2.39
N ALA A 74 -17.07 -26.87 2.80
CA ALA A 74 -16.29 -25.72 2.35
C ALA A 74 -14.82 -25.83 2.76
N GLU A 75 -14.52 -26.30 3.97
CA GLU A 75 -13.14 -26.52 4.45
C GLU A 75 -12.44 -27.65 3.68
N ARG A 76 -13.15 -28.72 3.28
CA ARG A 76 -12.58 -29.76 2.39
C ARG A 76 -12.21 -29.21 1.03
N LEU A 77 -13.05 -28.37 0.42
CA LEU A 77 -12.71 -27.73 -0.85
C LEU A 77 -11.49 -26.82 -0.69
N LEU A 78 -11.40 -26.08 0.41
CA LEU A 78 -10.24 -25.24 0.71
C LEU A 78 -8.97 -26.04 0.96
N LYS A 79 -9.05 -27.28 1.42
CA LYS A 79 -7.90 -28.16 1.61
C LYS A 79 -7.17 -28.44 0.30
N THR A 80 -7.88 -28.51 -0.82
CA THR A 80 -7.28 -28.72 -2.16
C THR A 80 -6.31 -27.59 -2.55
N ILE A 81 -6.47 -26.43 -1.95
CA ILE A 81 -5.64 -25.24 -2.19
C ILE A 81 -4.75 -24.87 -0.99
N GLY A 82 -4.77 -25.68 0.11
CA GLY A 82 -3.99 -25.46 1.32
C GLY A 82 -4.49 -24.29 2.18
N GLU A 83 -5.80 -23.98 2.14
CA GLU A 83 -6.41 -22.85 2.86
C GLU A 83 -7.50 -23.28 3.86
N GLU A 84 -7.55 -24.55 4.25
CA GLU A 84 -8.59 -25.16 5.10
C GLU A 84 -8.77 -24.44 6.46
N ASN A 85 -7.65 -24.00 7.07
CA ASN A 85 -7.67 -23.32 8.37
C ASN A 85 -8.06 -21.85 8.29
N ARG A 86 -8.31 -21.34 7.09
CA ARG A 86 -8.58 -19.91 6.85
C ARG A 86 -10.01 -19.67 6.37
N TYR A 87 -10.89 -20.64 6.46
CA TYR A 87 -12.31 -20.46 6.17
C TYR A 87 -12.91 -19.29 7.01
N LEU A 88 -13.70 -18.44 6.35
CA LEU A 88 -14.42 -17.34 6.99
C LEU A 88 -15.93 -17.54 6.91
N LYS A 89 -16.45 -17.60 5.71
CA LYS A 89 -17.89 -17.81 5.40
C LYS A 89 -18.05 -18.20 3.94
N HIS A 90 -19.21 -18.70 3.58
CA HIS A 90 -19.59 -18.92 2.18
C HIS A 90 -21.02 -18.41 1.93
N TYR A 91 -21.37 -18.17 0.68
CA TYR A 91 -22.71 -17.90 0.21
C TYR A 91 -22.81 -18.22 -1.27
N SER A 92 -24.04 -18.35 -1.78
CA SER A 92 -24.33 -18.52 -3.19
C SER A 92 -24.79 -17.18 -3.77
N PRO A 93 -23.98 -16.52 -4.63
CA PRO A 93 -24.37 -15.26 -5.26
C PRO A 93 -25.44 -15.47 -6.34
N GLU A 94 -25.41 -16.61 -7.02
CA GLU A 94 -26.30 -17.01 -8.11
C GLU A 94 -26.56 -18.52 -8.05
N PRO A 95 -27.68 -19.01 -8.59
CA PRO A 95 -27.91 -20.45 -8.72
C PRO A 95 -26.73 -21.12 -9.46
N GLY A 96 -26.24 -22.23 -8.94
CA GLY A 96 -25.09 -22.92 -9.53
C GLY A 96 -23.72 -22.31 -9.25
N CYS A 97 -23.62 -21.28 -8.39
CA CYS A 97 -22.38 -20.64 -8.04
C CYS A 97 -22.20 -20.56 -6.52
N ILE A 98 -21.02 -20.90 -6.03
CA ILE A 98 -20.66 -20.80 -4.60
C ILE A 98 -19.44 -19.93 -4.46
N LYS A 99 -19.48 -18.98 -3.53
CA LYS A 99 -18.34 -18.17 -3.15
C LYS A 99 -17.95 -18.42 -1.71
N ILE A 100 -16.72 -18.88 -1.52
CA ILE A 100 -16.11 -19.12 -0.21
C ILE A 100 -15.13 -18.00 0.07
N PHE A 101 -15.30 -17.31 1.20
CA PHE A 101 -14.38 -16.28 1.66
C PHE A 101 -13.34 -16.89 2.59
N ILE A 102 -12.11 -16.45 2.38
CA ILE A 102 -10.92 -16.91 3.09
C ILE A 102 -10.36 -15.74 3.90
N LYS A 103 -9.94 -16.00 5.14
CA LYS A 103 -9.32 -14.97 6.00
C LYS A 103 -8.15 -14.31 5.27
N GLY A 104 -8.10 -12.97 5.30
CA GLY A 104 -7.09 -12.18 4.60
C GLY A 104 -7.54 -11.65 3.24
N GLY A 105 -8.83 -11.81 2.89
CA GLY A 105 -9.45 -11.21 1.71
C GLY A 105 -9.46 -12.09 0.46
N SER A 106 -8.79 -13.25 0.49
CA SER A 106 -8.84 -14.23 -0.60
C SER A 106 -10.22 -14.85 -0.75
N SER A 107 -10.55 -15.35 -1.93
CA SER A 107 -11.84 -16.02 -2.18
C SER A 107 -11.71 -17.15 -3.19
N LEU A 108 -12.62 -18.09 -3.10
CA LEU A 108 -12.79 -19.19 -4.04
C LEU A 108 -14.22 -19.13 -4.57
N VAL A 109 -14.37 -18.98 -5.87
CA VAL A 109 -15.66 -19.03 -6.57
C VAL A 109 -15.70 -20.32 -7.36
N ILE A 110 -16.79 -21.08 -7.23
CA ILE A 110 -16.94 -22.41 -7.85
C ILE A 110 -18.27 -22.47 -8.56
N HIS A 111 -18.26 -22.99 -9.79
CA HIS A 111 -19.47 -23.36 -10.53
C HIS A 111 -19.83 -24.80 -10.24
N THR A 112 -20.99 -25.06 -9.64
CA THR A 112 -21.40 -26.38 -9.14
C THR A 112 -21.60 -27.40 -10.27
N GLU A 113 -22.06 -26.96 -11.45
CA GLU A 113 -22.33 -27.82 -12.61
C GLU A 113 -21.05 -28.30 -13.28
N SER A 114 -20.07 -27.43 -13.47
CA SER A 114 -18.81 -27.75 -14.15
C SER A 114 -17.71 -28.25 -13.21
N GLY A 115 -17.84 -27.98 -11.91
CA GLY A 115 -16.78 -28.21 -10.93
C GLY A 115 -15.57 -27.27 -11.11
N GLU A 116 -15.69 -26.26 -11.96
CA GLU A 116 -14.61 -25.29 -12.18
C GLU A 116 -14.65 -24.21 -11.11
N GLY A 117 -13.48 -23.92 -10.56
CA GLY A 117 -13.29 -22.90 -9.53
C GLY A 117 -12.22 -21.90 -9.90
N ILE A 118 -12.43 -20.66 -9.50
CA ILE A 118 -11.44 -19.58 -9.59
C ILE A 118 -11.03 -19.21 -8.17
N TYR A 119 -9.80 -19.56 -7.82
CA TYR A 119 -9.18 -19.14 -6.56
C TYR A 119 -8.46 -17.82 -6.75
N GLU A 120 -8.91 -16.78 -6.05
CA GLU A 120 -8.27 -15.48 -5.98
C GLU A 120 -7.50 -15.35 -4.66
N SER A 121 -6.18 -15.40 -4.77
CA SER A 121 -5.27 -15.20 -3.63
C SER A 121 -4.90 -13.75 -3.50
N ILE A 122 -5.24 -13.14 -2.36
CA ILE A 122 -4.89 -11.76 -2.01
C ILE A 122 -3.86 -11.78 -0.90
N LYS A 123 -2.64 -11.33 -1.21
CA LYS A 123 -1.55 -11.23 -0.23
C LYS A 123 -1.11 -9.77 -0.10
N LYS A 124 -1.09 -9.27 1.13
CA LYS A 124 -0.63 -7.90 1.41
C LYS A 124 0.87 -7.78 1.14
N ARG A 125 1.29 -6.68 0.50
CA ARG A 125 2.70 -6.31 0.34
C ARG A 125 3.16 -5.58 1.59
N PRO A 126 3.90 -6.21 2.53
CA PRO A 126 4.10 -5.61 3.86
C PRO A 126 4.80 -4.26 3.80
N VAL A 127 5.96 -4.17 3.12
CA VAL A 127 6.79 -2.95 3.09
C VAL A 127 6.05 -1.79 2.39
N ILE A 128 5.57 -2.02 1.18
CA ILE A 128 4.92 -0.98 0.37
C ILE A 128 3.62 -0.52 1.01
N SER A 129 2.81 -1.46 1.49
CA SER A 129 1.58 -1.13 2.20
C SER A 129 1.82 -0.31 3.49
N TRP A 130 2.94 -0.53 4.20
CA TRP A 130 3.33 0.32 5.32
C TRP A 130 3.68 1.74 4.87
N PHE A 131 4.46 1.89 3.80
CA PHE A 131 4.82 3.21 3.26
C PHE A 131 3.59 3.97 2.76
N ASN A 132 2.69 3.29 2.05
CA ASN A 132 1.42 3.89 1.61
C ASN A 132 0.55 4.30 2.80
N ARG A 133 0.51 3.49 3.86
CA ARG A 133 -0.23 3.83 5.08
C ARG A 133 0.30 5.10 5.74
N LEU A 134 1.62 5.30 5.79
CA LEU A 134 2.21 6.54 6.32
C LEU A 134 1.82 7.75 5.47
N HIS A 135 1.70 7.58 4.16
CA HIS A 135 1.25 8.64 3.25
C HIS A 135 -0.21 9.06 3.48
N TYR A 136 -1.07 8.16 3.98
CA TYR A 136 -2.47 8.43 4.28
C TYR A 136 -2.74 8.95 5.71
N ASN A 137 -1.73 9.41 6.44
CA ASN A 137 -1.87 9.96 7.79
C ASN A 137 -2.65 9.04 8.76
N PRO A 138 -2.08 7.92 9.17
CA PRO A 138 -2.78 6.86 9.90
C PRO A 138 -3.19 7.23 11.32
N SER A 139 -2.66 8.33 11.88
CA SER A 139 -2.95 8.77 13.24
C SER A 139 -2.79 10.29 13.39
N ARG A 140 -3.44 10.87 14.41
CA ARG A 140 -3.35 12.30 14.71
C ARG A 140 -1.91 12.78 14.94
N TRP A 141 -1.11 12.01 15.64
CA TRP A 141 0.31 12.33 15.86
C TRP A 141 1.12 12.31 14.57
N TRP A 142 0.81 11.37 13.68
CA TRP A 142 1.45 11.30 12.38
C TRP A 142 1.06 12.49 11.50
N THR A 143 -0.18 12.96 11.58
CA THR A 143 -0.63 14.16 10.86
C THR A 143 0.17 15.39 11.29
N VAL A 144 0.32 15.62 12.61
CA VAL A 144 1.14 16.73 13.13
C VAL A 144 2.60 16.62 12.66
N PHE A 145 3.18 15.42 12.71
CA PHE A 145 4.53 15.18 12.20
C PHE A 145 4.63 15.49 10.70
N SER A 146 3.65 15.08 9.91
CA SER A 146 3.59 15.33 8.47
C SER A 146 3.49 16.82 8.15
N ASP A 147 2.74 17.58 8.94
CA ASP A 147 2.63 19.04 8.79
C ASP A 147 3.98 19.73 9.04
N ILE A 148 4.70 19.30 10.09
CA ILE A 148 6.07 19.78 10.37
C ILE A 148 7.02 19.41 9.23
N PHE A 149 6.91 18.21 8.69
CA PHE A 149 7.70 17.75 7.56
C PHE A 149 7.43 18.58 6.30
N ILE A 150 6.17 18.86 5.96
CA ILE A 150 5.79 19.70 4.81
C ILE A 150 6.36 21.12 4.97
N LEU A 151 6.21 21.71 6.15
CA LEU A 151 6.80 23.04 6.44
C LEU A 151 8.32 23.01 6.27
N SER A 152 8.97 21.96 6.75
CA SER A 152 10.41 21.79 6.59
C SER A 152 10.84 21.64 5.14
N LEU A 153 10.06 20.95 4.29
CA LEU A 153 10.30 20.87 2.86
C LEU A 153 10.22 22.23 2.16
N LEU A 154 9.26 23.08 2.56
CA LEU A 154 9.20 24.47 2.05
C LEU A 154 10.46 25.24 2.43
N ILE A 155 10.91 25.15 3.69
CA ILE A 155 12.15 25.80 4.14
C ILE A 155 13.36 25.26 3.38
N ILE A 156 13.48 23.96 3.21
CA ILE A 156 14.56 23.33 2.43
C ILE A 156 14.56 23.89 1.00
N THR A 157 13.41 23.96 0.35
CA THR A 157 13.27 24.46 -1.02
C THR A 157 13.70 25.92 -1.14
N PHE A 158 13.16 26.80 -0.29
CA PHE A 158 13.51 28.22 -0.31
C PHE A 158 14.96 28.48 0.04
N THR A 159 15.50 27.79 1.06
CA THR A 159 16.91 27.93 1.42
C THR A 159 17.83 27.43 0.32
N GLY A 160 17.44 26.37 -0.39
CA GLY A 160 18.17 25.86 -1.56
C GLY A 160 18.28 26.89 -2.67
N LEU A 161 17.19 27.60 -2.97
CA LEU A 161 17.19 28.68 -3.99
C LEU A 161 18.07 29.86 -3.57
N ILE A 162 18.01 30.30 -2.31
CA ILE A 162 18.80 31.43 -1.78
C ILE A 162 20.31 31.13 -1.77
N MET A 163 20.70 29.86 -1.66
CA MET A 163 22.13 29.48 -1.62
C MET A 163 22.86 29.65 -2.96
N ILE A 164 22.14 29.67 -4.07
CA ILE A 164 22.71 29.75 -5.41
C ILE A 164 23.40 31.10 -5.61
N LYS A 165 24.69 31.08 -5.95
CA LYS A 165 25.49 32.28 -6.27
C LYS A 165 25.69 32.36 -7.78
N GLY A 166 25.77 33.61 -8.31
CA GLY A 166 26.17 33.89 -9.69
C GLY A 166 25.08 34.59 -10.49
N PRO A 167 25.28 34.75 -11.82
CA PRO A 167 24.37 35.50 -12.69
C PRO A 167 22.94 34.92 -12.76
N LYS A 168 22.73 33.70 -12.27
CA LYS A 168 21.44 32.99 -12.21
C LYS A 168 20.93 32.77 -10.78
N GLY A 169 21.59 33.37 -9.76
CA GLY A 169 21.20 33.30 -8.36
C GLY A 169 20.64 34.62 -7.83
N PHE A 170 19.98 34.57 -6.67
CA PHE A 170 19.55 35.76 -5.93
C PHE A 170 20.69 36.45 -5.21
#